data_ff5a604a6b05c9637bf1fa40b2ba3149
#
_entry.id   ff5a604a6b05c9637bf1fa40b2ba3149
#
_cell.length_a   1.000
_cell.length_b   1.000
_cell.length_c   1.000
_cell.angle_alpha   90.00
_cell.angle_beta   90.00
_cell.angle_gamma   90.00
#
_symmetry.space_group_name_H-M   'P 1'
#
loop_
_entity.id
_entity.type
_entity.pdbx_description
1 polymer ?
#
loop_
_entity_poly.entity_id
_entity_poly.type
_entity_poly.pdbx_seq_one_letter_code
_entity_poly.pdbx_strand_id
1 'polypeptide(L)'
;MSQAKFINLVDTTLRDGSHAVSHKFTVEQVTAIAAGLDQAGIRYLELSHGDGLAGSSYNYGRSAVSEEKLLKAVSGIVKNAKLTVLLLPGIGTIEDLKMAADCGAKVVRVATHVTEADISEQHIGMAKKLGMMAVGFLMMAHMAPPEKIVEQAKLLESYGADYVNIADSAGALLPEEVTERIGAVVQALKVPVGFHAHNNLTLASINSIAAIEAGATFIDGTCRGLGAGAGNTQIEVLTGLLRKKGYETGVDFYKIMDVAEDIVEPMMLAPQVVRSAPLMLGYSGVYSSFLLHTYNAAKKFNLNPRDILVELGKRRMVGGQEDMIVDVAYGLSQRLK
;
A
#
# COMPACT_ATOMS: atom_id res chain seq x y z
N MET A 1 30.14 -18.81 -6.30
CA MET A 1 29.42 -17.64 -5.78
C MET A 1 27.94 -17.90 -6.03
N SER A 2 27.07 -17.99 -5.00
CA SER A 2 25.64 -18.10 -5.21
C SER A 2 25.16 -16.84 -5.96
N GLN A 3 24.36 -17.01 -6.99
CA GLN A 3 23.75 -15.91 -7.72
C GLN A 3 22.97 -15.04 -6.74
N ALA A 4 23.22 -13.72 -6.73
CA ALA A 4 22.52 -12.81 -5.83
C ALA A 4 20.99 -12.90 -6.08
N LYS A 5 20.21 -13.04 -5.01
CA LYS A 5 18.75 -13.14 -5.12
C LYS A 5 18.20 -11.79 -5.56
N PHE A 6 17.40 -11.78 -6.64
CA PHE A 6 16.78 -10.59 -7.18
C PHE A 6 15.48 -10.25 -6.44
N ILE A 7 15.33 -8.99 -6.01
CA ILE A 7 14.12 -8.46 -5.35
C ILE A 7 13.48 -7.39 -6.24
N ASN A 8 12.21 -7.56 -6.55
CA ASN A 8 11.42 -6.58 -7.28
C ASN A 8 10.91 -5.51 -6.31
N LEU A 9 11.33 -4.27 -6.51
CA LEU A 9 10.76 -3.13 -5.79
C LEU A 9 9.54 -2.60 -6.53
N VAL A 10 8.45 -2.39 -5.78
CA VAL A 10 7.21 -1.76 -6.25
C VAL A 10 7.13 -0.40 -5.59
N ASP A 11 7.19 0.66 -6.39
CA ASP A 11 7.01 2.01 -5.85
C ASP A 11 5.53 2.37 -5.78
N THR A 12 5.07 2.75 -4.60
CA THR A 12 3.69 3.16 -4.32
C THR A 12 3.57 4.63 -3.93
N THR A 13 4.58 5.46 -4.25
CA THR A 13 4.60 6.92 -3.96
C THR A 13 3.38 7.62 -4.55
N LEU A 14 3.00 7.28 -5.79
CA LEU A 14 1.89 7.89 -6.49
C LEU A 14 0.52 7.23 -6.22
N ARG A 15 0.49 6.22 -5.36
CA ARG A 15 -0.76 5.60 -4.88
C ARG A 15 -0.92 5.82 -3.38
N ASP A 16 -0.22 5.04 -2.52
CA ASP A 16 -0.31 5.16 -1.06
C ASP A 16 0.23 6.51 -0.57
N GLY A 17 1.32 6.97 -1.18
CA GLY A 17 1.89 8.29 -0.90
C GLY A 17 0.91 9.44 -1.12
N SER A 18 -0.13 9.27 -1.93
CA SER A 18 -1.13 10.30 -2.16
C SER A 18 -1.94 10.67 -0.89
N HIS A 19 -2.06 9.76 0.08
CA HIS A 19 -2.66 10.07 1.39
C HIS A 19 -1.90 11.20 2.11
N ALA A 20 -0.58 11.22 2.05
CA ALA A 20 0.26 12.22 2.72
C ALA A 20 0.09 13.64 2.15
N VAL A 21 -0.34 13.75 0.89
CA VAL A 21 -0.65 15.01 0.20
C VAL A 21 -2.15 15.22 -0.01
N SER A 22 -2.98 14.51 0.76
CA SER A 22 -4.46 14.60 0.69
C SER A 22 -5.01 14.39 -0.73
N HIS A 23 -4.41 13.50 -1.51
CA HIS A 23 -4.74 13.15 -2.91
C HIS A 23 -4.64 14.37 -3.88
N LYS A 24 -3.74 15.34 -3.60
CA LYS A 24 -3.64 16.60 -4.35
C LYS A 24 -2.45 16.67 -5.30
N PHE A 25 -1.89 15.56 -5.71
CA PHE A 25 -0.87 15.56 -6.75
C PHE A 25 -1.38 16.20 -8.04
N THR A 26 -0.55 17.06 -8.65
CA THR A 26 -0.80 17.64 -9.98
C THR A 26 -0.24 16.72 -11.08
N VAL A 27 -0.58 16.98 -12.34
CA VAL A 27 -0.03 16.25 -13.49
C VAL A 27 1.49 16.40 -13.55
N GLU A 28 1.99 17.62 -13.32
CA GLU A 28 3.43 17.94 -13.36
C GLU A 28 4.18 17.17 -12.28
N GLN A 29 3.64 17.11 -11.06
CA GLN A 29 4.24 16.36 -9.95
C GLN A 29 4.27 14.87 -10.25
N VAL A 30 3.15 14.30 -10.70
CA VAL A 30 3.04 12.87 -11.01
C VAL A 30 3.99 12.47 -12.14
N THR A 31 4.08 13.29 -13.20
CA THR A 31 4.98 13.01 -14.32
C THR A 31 6.45 13.14 -13.93
N ALA A 32 6.82 14.13 -13.10
CA ALA A 32 8.19 14.28 -12.61
C ALA A 32 8.63 13.08 -11.76
N ILE A 33 7.78 12.66 -10.80
CA ILE A 33 8.06 11.49 -9.96
C ILE A 33 8.16 10.22 -10.81
N ALA A 34 7.19 9.98 -11.69
CA ALA A 34 7.17 8.78 -12.55
C ALA A 34 8.39 8.69 -13.46
N ALA A 35 8.81 9.82 -14.09
CA ALA A 35 9.99 9.86 -14.92
C ALA A 35 11.28 9.58 -14.13
N GLY A 36 11.41 10.15 -12.93
CA GLY A 36 12.53 9.90 -12.04
C GLY A 36 12.63 8.45 -11.60
N LEU A 37 11.51 7.85 -11.18
CA LEU A 37 11.43 6.45 -10.78
C LEU A 37 11.77 5.48 -11.93
N ASP A 38 11.25 5.74 -13.14
CA ASP A 38 11.58 4.96 -14.35
C ASP A 38 13.07 5.02 -14.68
N GLN A 39 13.67 6.22 -14.59
CA GLN A 39 15.11 6.43 -14.80
C GLN A 39 15.98 5.82 -13.70
N ALA A 40 15.47 5.73 -12.48
CA ALA A 40 16.13 5.06 -11.36
C ALA A 40 16.06 3.53 -11.48
N GLY A 41 15.26 2.97 -12.40
CA GLY A 41 15.15 1.53 -12.64
C GLY A 41 14.07 0.83 -11.84
N ILE A 42 13.11 1.58 -11.27
CA ILE A 42 11.91 0.99 -10.65
C ILE A 42 11.12 0.26 -11.73
N ARG A 43 10.80 -1.01 -11.47
CA ARG A 43 10.09 -1.88 -12.44
C ARG A 43 8.57 -1.83 -12.36
N TYR A 44 8.05 -1.50 -11.21
CA TYR A 44 6.60 -1.43 -10.94
C TYR A 44 6.30 -0.10 -10.28
N LEU A 45 5.54 0.75 -10.97
CA LEU A 45 5.15 2.08 -10.52
C LEU A 45 3.64 2.10 -10.34
N GLU A 46 3.19 2.21 -9.10
CA GLU A 46 1.76 2.20 -8.78
C GLU A 46 1.19 3.62 -8.77
N LEU A 47 0.15 3.85 -9.57
CA LEU A 47 -0.55 5.13 -9.74
C LEU A 47 -2.06 4.91 -9.72
N SER A 48 -2.71 5.41 -8.69
CA SER A 48 -4.17 5.56 -8.58
C SER A 48 -4.49 6.48 -7.41
N HIS A 49 -5.75 6.64 -7.03
CA HIS A 49 -6.12 7.18 -5.72
C HIS A 49 -5.50 6.33 -4.60
N GLY A 50 -5.30 6.88 -3.41
CA GLY A 50 -4.77 6.14 -2.26
C GLY A 50 -5.55 4.86 -1.95
N ASP A 51 -6.87 4.92 -2.08
CA ASP A 51 -7.80 3.81 -1.91
C ASP A 51 -8.11 3.06 -3.24
N GLY A 52 -7.24 3.19 -4.23
CA GLY A 52 -7.37 2.51 -5.51
C GLY A 52 -8.23 3.24 -6.54
N LEU A 53 -8.43 2.59 -7.70
CA LEU A 53 -9.25 3.12 -8.80
C LEU A 53 -10.66 3.46 -8.31
N ALA A 54 -11.19 4.60 -8.81
CA ALA A 54 -12.45 5.21 -8.39
C ALA A 54 -12.53 5.66 -6.92
N GLY A 55 -11.43 5.62 -6.17
CA GLY A 55 -11.38 6.06 -4.78
C GLY A 55 -11.65 7.55 -4.55
N SER A 56 -11.51 8.38 -5.60
CA SER A 56 -11.76 9.83 -5.52
C SER A 56 -13.22 10.16 -5.21
N SER A 57 -13.55 10.25 -3.94
CA SER A 57 -14.92 10.43 -3.45
C SER A 57 -14.99 11.41 -2.30
N TYR A 58 -16.20 11.70 -1.82
CA TYR A 58 -16.38 12.48 -0.59
C TYR A 58 -15.91 11.71 0.64
N ASN A 59 -16.06 10.40 0.61
CA ASN A 59 -15.71 9.53 1.74
C ASN A 59 -14.19 9.36 1.90
N TYR A 60 -13.47 9.08 0.79
CA TYR A 60 -12.04 8.80 0.81
C TYR A 60 -11.15 10.01 0.49
N GLY A 61 -11.75 11.15 0.16
CA GLY A 61 -11.05 12.36 -0.30
C GLY A 61 -11.05 12.46 -1.82
N ARG A 62 -11.16 13.71 -2.32
CA ARG A 62 -11.17 13.97 -3.77
C ARG A 62 -9.78 14.20 -4.30
N SER A 63 -9.41 13.51 -5.36
CA SER A 63 -8.21 13.81 -6.14
C SER A 63 -8.27 15.19 -6.78
N ALA A 64 -7.11 15.83 -6.95
CA ALA A 64 -7.02 17.10 -7.68
C ALA A 64 -7.22 16.92 -9.19
N VAL A 65 -6.84 15.75 -9.72
CA VAL A 65 -6.85 15.39 -11.14
C VAL A 65 -7.51 14.02 -11.29
N SER A 66 -8.24 13.79 -12.38
CA SER A 66 -8.83 12.48 -12.66
C SER A 66 -7.75 11.42 -12.92
N GLU A 67 -8.00 10.19 -12.47
CA GLU A 67 -7.07 9.05 -12.66
C GLU A 67 -6.77 8.82 -14.13
N GLU A 68 -7.78 8.87 -15.00
CA GLU A 68 -7.61 8.73 -16.45
C GLU A 68 -6.59 9.73 -17.01
N LYS A 69 -6.66 11.00 -16.59
CA LYS A 69 -5.71 12.02 -17.02
C LYS A 69 -4.29 11.75 -16.52
N LEU A 70 -4.16 11.32 -15.26
CA LEU A 70 -2.86 10.98 -14.67
C LEU A 70 -2.25 9.75 -15.33
N LEU A 71 -3.03 8.69 -15.52
CA LEU A 71 -2.59 7.45 -16.18
C LEU A 71 -2.11 7.72 -17.60
N LYS A 72 -2.87 8.47 -18.41
CA LYS A 72 -2.47 8.87 -19.78
C LYS A 72 -1.19 9.68 -19.80
N ALA A 73 -1.02 10.62 -18.86
CA ALA A 73 0.18 11.44 -18.78
C ALA A 73 1.44 10.59 -18.46
N VAL A 74 1.31 9.66 -17.51
CA VAL A 74 2.43 8.79 -17.08
C VAL A 74 2.75 7.74 -18.15
N SER A 75 1.74 7.09 -18.74
CA SER A 75 1.97 6.07 -19.77
C SER A 75 2.69 6.63 -21.02
N GLY A 76 2.58 7.92 -21.29
CA GLY A 76 3.28 8.59 -22.37
C GLY A 76 4.79 8.82 -22.14
N ILE A 77 5.24 8.75 -20.88
CA ILE A 77 6.63 9.10 -20.51
C ILE A 77 7.43 7.93 -19.93
N VAL A 78 6.78 7.00 -19.24
CA VAL A 78 7.42 5.81 -18.64
C VAL A 78 7.77 4.82 -19.76
N LYS A 79 9.03 4.36 -19.76
CA LYS A 79 9.55 3.48 -20.85
C LYS A 79 9.85 2.06 -20.36
N ASN A 80 10.29 1.91 -19.13
CA ASN A 80 10.81 0.65 -18.57
C ASN A 80 9.91 0.10 -17.48
N ALA A 81 9.34 0.95 -16.62
CA ALA A 81 8.47 0.54 -15.54
C ALA A 81 7.10 0.09 -16.07
N LYS A 82 6.54 -0.91 -15.41
CA LYS A 82 5.15 -1.32 -15.62
C LYS A 82 4.24 -0.44 -14.79
N LEU A 83 3.40 0.35 -15.48
CA LEU A 83 2.37 1.13 -14.83
C LEU A 83 1.39 0.19 -14.14
N THR A 84 1.28 0.35 -12.83
CA THR A 84 0.51 -0.50 -11.92
C THR A 84 -0.62 0.31 -11.32
N VAL A 85 -1.78 -0.30 -11.10
CA VAL A 85 -2.93 0.32 -10.42
C VAL A 85 -3.39 -0.56 -9.26
N LEU A 86 -3.97 0.05 -8.23
CA LEU A 86 -4.68 -0.64 -7.16
C LEU A 86 -6.19 -0.60 -7.48
N LEU A 87 -6.90 -1.67 -7.18
CA LEU A 87 -8.35 -1.75 -7.25
C LEU A 87 -8.88 -2.51 -6.04
N LEU A 88 -9.82 -1.89 -5.31
CA LEU A 88 -10.56 -2.56 -4.25
C LEU A 88 -11.96 -2.90 -4.78
N PRO A 89 -12.36 -4.18 -4.82
CA PRO A 89 -13.74 -4.56 -5.10
C PRO A 89 -14.71 -3.81 -4.17
N GLY A 90 -15.75 -3.21 -4.75
CA GLY A 90 -16.68 -2.35 -4.03
C GLY A 90 -16.37 -0.85 -4.09
N ILE A 91 -15.13 -0.46 -4.40
CA ILE A 91 -14.74 0.92 -4.74
C ILE A 91 -14.55 1.03 -6.26
N GLY A 92 -13.58 0.29 -6.80
CA GLY A 92 -13.34 0.21 -8.23
C GLY A 92 -14.19 -0.85 -8.91
N THR A 93 -14.59 -0.57 -10.14
CA THR A 93 -15.42 -1.43 -10.99
C THR A 93 -14.62 -2.08 -12.12
N ILE A 94 -15.27 -2.98 -12.86
CA ILE A 94 -14.69 -3.57 -14.08
C ILE A 94 -14.47 -2.49 -15.16
N GLU A 95 -15.31 -1.48 -15.21
CA GLU A 95 -15.17 -0.34 -16.13
C GLU A 95 -13.96 0.51 -15.81
N ASP A 96 -13.67 0.74 -14.51
CA ASP A 96 -12.46 1.44 -14.08
C ASP A 96 -11.20 0.64 -14.41
N LEU A 97 -11.25 -0.68 -14.29
CA LEU A 97 -10.16 -1.57 -14.68
C LEU A 97 -9.89 -1.51 -16.19
N LYS A 98 -10.96 -1.53 -17.02
CA LYS A 98 -10.84 -1.36 -18.47
C LYS A 98 -10.25 0.00 -18.83
N MET A 99 -10.76 1.07 -18.24
CA MET A 99 -10.23 2.43 -18.40
C MET A 99 -8.74 2.47 -18.10
N ALA A 100 -8.31 1.88 -16.98
CA ALA A 100 -6.89 1.85 -16.61
C ALA A 100 -6.04 1.06 -17.63
N ALA A 101 -6.51 -0.08 -18.12
CA ALA A 101 -5.86 -0.87 -19.17
C ALA A 101 -5.72 -0.07 -20.48
N ASP A 102 -6.79 0.61 -20.90
CA ASP A 102 -6.80 1.48 -22.10
C ASP A 102 -5.84 2.69 -21.94
N CYS A 103 -5.66 3.17 -20.72
CA CYS A 103 -4.67 4.21 -20.38
C CYS A 103 -3.23 3.68 -20.25
N GLY A 104 -3.00 2.39 -20.49
CA GLY A 104 -1.64 1.81 -20.53
C GLY A 104 -1.20 1.09 -19.27
N ALA A 105 -2.07 0.94 -18.25
CA ALA A 105 -1.74 0.12 -17.07
C ALA A 105 -1.50 -1.34 -17.50
N LYS A 106 -0.42 -1.94 -16.96
CA LYS A 106 0.02 -3.31 -17.28
C LYS A 106 -0.18 -4.27 -16.12
N VAL A 107 -0.36 -3.74 -14.92
CA VAL A 107 -0.51 -4.51 -13.70
C VAL A 107 -1.69 -3.96 -12.91
N VAL A 108 -2.52 -4.83 -12.36
CA VAL A 108 -3.52 -4.47 -11.36
C VAL A 108 -3.31 -5.27 -10.08
N ARG A 109 -3.36 -4.58 -8.96
CA ARG A 109 -3.35 -5.16 -7.61
C ARG A 109 -4.79 -5.13 -7.11
N VAL A 110 -5.42 -6.30 -7.00
CA VAL A 110 -6.79 -6.45 -6.51
C VAL A 110 -6.74 -6.68 -5.00
N ALA A 111 -7.12 -5.64 -4.25
CA ALA A 111 -6.96 -5.61 -2.81
C ALA A 111 -8.26 -5.94 -2.09
N THR A 112 -8.19 -6.88 -1.14
CA THR A 112 -9.30 -7.29 -0.28
C THR A 112 -8.84 -7.37 1.16
N HIS A 113 -9.77 -7.39 2.10
CA HIS A 113 -9.45 -7.78 3.47
C HIS A 113 -8.88 -9.21 3.49
N VAL A 114 -8.01 -9.48 4.45
CA VAL A 114 -7.29 -10.77 4.58
C VAL A 114 -8.22 -11.98 4.75
N THR A 115 -9.52 -11.80 4.99
CA THR A 115 -10.52 -12.86 5.13
C THR A 115 -11.52 -12.93 3.97
N GLU A 116 -11.37 -12.08 2.94
CA GLU A 116 -12.38 -11.85 1.89
C GLU A 116 -11.78 -11.93 0.47
N ALA A 117 -10.86 -12.88 0.26
CA ALA A 117 -10.22 -13.05 -1.04
C ALA A 117 -11.20 -13.46 -2.16
N ASP A 118 -12.32 -14.10 -1.80
CA ASP A 118 -13.35 -14.58 -2.74
C ASP A 118 -13.96 -13.45 -3.59
N ILE A 119 -14.12 -12.24 -3.04
CA ILE A 119 -14.68 -11.11 -3.79
C ILE A 119 -13.76 -10.60 -4.92
N SER A 120 -12.50 -11.04 -4.97
CA SER A 120 -11.51 -10.64 -5.99
C SER A 120 -11.59 -11.44 -7.28
N GLU A 121 -12.25 -12.60 -7.30
CA GLU A 121 -12.25 -13.55 -8.43
C GLU A 121 -12.61 -12.88 -9.76
N GLN A 122 -13.70 -12.11 -9.77
CA GLN A 122 -14.19 -11.42 -10.99
C GLN A 122 -13.15 -10.42 -11.52
N HIS A 123 -12.49 -9.66 -10.63
CA HIS A 123 -11.55 -8.62 -11.02
C HIS A 123 -10.22 -9.22 -11.50
N ILE A 124 -9.71 -10.25 -10.83
CA ILE A 124 -8.53 -11.01 -11.27
C ILE A 124 -8.81 -11.65 -12.65
N GLY A 125 -9.95 -12.32 -12.80
CA GLY A 125 -10.33 -12.93 -14.06
C GLY A 125 -10.47 -11.93 -15.20
N MET A 126 -10.99 -10.72 -14.93
CA MET A 126 -11.06 -9.65 -15.94
C MET A 126 -9.67 -9.10 -16.27
N ALA A 127 -8.80 -8.88 -15.28
CA ALA A 127 -7.43 -8.43 -15.53
C ALA A 127 -6.68 -9.38 -16.47
N LYS A 128 -6.83 -10.70 -16.27
CA LYS A 128 -6.24 -11.71 -17.16
C LYS A 128 -6.81 -11.62 -18.57
N LYS A 129 -8.12 -11.40 -18.75
CA LYS A 129 -8.75 -11.20 -20.06
C LYS A 129 -8.26 -9.95 -20.78
N LEU A 130 -7.91 -8.90 -20.03
CA LEU A 130 -7.32 -7.66 -20.56
C LEU A 130 -5.81 -7.77 -20.82
N GLY A 131 -5.21 -8.94 -20.57
CA GLY A 131 -3.76 -9.16 -20.76
C GLY A 131 -2.89 -8.48 -19.70
N MET A 132 -3.47 -8.08 -18.57
CA MET A 132 -2.76 -7.49 -17.46
C MET A 132 -2.15 -8.57 -16.55
N MET A 133 -1.04 -8.23 -15.90
CA MET A 133 -0.56 -8.95 -14.73
C MET A 133 -1.53 -8.68 -13.58
N ALA A 134 -2.07 -9.74 -12.97
CA ALA A 134 -3.02 -9.64 -11.87
C ALA A 134 -2.33 -10.02 -10.55
N VAL A 135 -2.47 -9.18 -9.55
CA VAL A 135 -1.88 -9.40 -8.22
C VAL A 135 -3.00 -9.49 -7.20
N GLY A 136 -3.03 -10.58 -6.44
CA GLY A 136 -3.88 -10.66 -5.27
C GLY A 136 -3.24 -9.90 -4.11
N PHE A 137 -3.98 -9.05 -3.42
CA PHE A 137 -3.45 -8.20 -2.36
C PHE A 137 -4.29 -8.33 -1.08
N LEU A 138 -3.74 -8.99 -0.05
CA LEU A 138 -4.41 -9.22 1.23
C LEU A 138 -4.05 -8.14 2.24
N MET A 139 -5.03 -7.28 2.55
CA MET A 139 -4.89 -6.21 3.53
C MET A 139 -5.12 -6.70 4.97
N MET A 140 -4.60 -5.94 5.95
CA MET A 140 -4.80 -6.18 7.40
C MET A 140 -4.30 -7.56 7.87
N ALA A 141 -3.13 -7.98 7.40
CA ALA A 141 -2.56 -9.30 7.67
C ALA A 141 -2.42 -9.64 9.17
N HIS A 142 -2.26 -8.64 10.05
CA HIS A 142 -2.21 -8.84 11.50
C HIS A 142 -3.54 -9.36 12.09
N MET A 143 -4.67 -9.20 11.39
CA MET A 143 -5.99 -9.64 11.85
C MET A 143 -6.24 -11.14 11.65
N ALA A 144 -5.36 -11.85 10.94
CA ALA A 144 -5.54 -13.28 10.69
C ALA A 144 -4.31 -14.10 11.12
N PRO A 145 -4.50 -15.34 11.58
CA PRO A 145 -3.39 -16.25 11.80
C PRO A 145 -2.83 -16.73 10.46
N PRO A 146 -1.58 -17.25 10.43
CA PRO A 146 -0.90 -17.68 9.20
C PRO A 146 -1.73 -18.64 8.34
N GLU A 147 -2.42 -19.61 8.96
CA GLU A 147 -3.22 -20.63 8.26
C GLU A 147 -4.37 -20.00 7.46
N LYS A 148 -5.02 -18.96 8.03
CA LYS A 148 -6.10 -18.23 7.35
C LYS A 148 -5.56 -17.39 6.19
N ILE A 149 -4.39 -16.76 6.36
CA ILE A 149 -3.72 -16.04 5.27
C ILE A 149 -3.38 -17.00 4.13
N VAL A 150 -2.86 -18.17 4.43
CA VAL A 150 -2.55 -19.22 3.43
C VAL A 150 -3.81 -19.67 2.69
N GLU A 151 -4.92 -19.90 3.39
CA GLU A 151 -6.20 -20.25 2.78
C GLU A 151 -6.63 -19.21 1.75
N GLN A 152 -6.62 -17.93 2.14
CA GLN A 152 -7.02 -16.81 1.27
C GLN A 152 -6.04 -16.58 0.12
N ALA A 153 -4.75 -16.72 0.37
CA ALA A 153 -3.72 -16.60 -0.65
C ALA A 153 -3.84 -17.69 -1.74
N LYS A 154 -4.21 -18.92 -1.36
CA LYS A 154 -4.50 -20.01 -2.30
C LYS A 154 -5.73 -19.74 -3.17
N LEU A 155 -6.76 -19.06 -2.64
CA LEU A 155 -7.88 -18.63 -3.44
C LEU A 155 -7.43 -17.64 -4.53
N LEU A 156 -6.64 -16.62 -4.16
CA LEU A 156 -6.08 -15.65 -5.11
C LEU A 156 -5.24 -16.33 -6.20
N GLU A 157 -4.38 -17.29 -5.82
CA GLU A 157 -3.61 -18.10 -6.77
C GLU A 157 -4.55 -18.87 -7.71
N SER A 158 -5.60 -19.48 -7.18
CA SER A 158 -6.57 -20.27 -7.98
C SER A 158 -7.37 -19.41 -8.97
N TYR A 159 -7.56 -18.14 -8.66
CA TYR A 159 -8.22 -17.16 -9.57
C TYR A 159 -7.28 -16.66 -10.68
N GLY A 160 -5.99 -17.01 -10.61
CA GLY A 160 -5.01 -16.68 -11.64
C GLY A 160 -4.13 -15.48 -11.30
N ALA A 161 -3.98 -15.14 -10.03
CA ALA A 161 -3.01 -14.13 -9.60
C ALA A 161 -1.59 -14.54 -9.98
N ASP A 162 -0.82 -13.62 -10.55
CA ASP A 162 0.57 -13.84 -10.97
C ASP A 162 1.54 -13.76 -9.78
N TYR A 163 1.18 -13.03 -8.71
CA TYR A 163 1.77 -13.13 -7.37
C TYR A 163 0.76 -12.67 -6.32
N VAL A 164 1.03 -12.96 -5.04
CA VAL A 164 0.20 -12.56 -3.92
C VAL A 164 0.98 -11.65 -3.00
N ASN A 165 0.43 -10.47 -2.69
CA ASN A 165 1.01 -9.49 -1.78
C ASN A 165 0.29 -9.51 -0.43
N ILE A 166 1.06 -9.52 0.64
CA ILE A 166 0.56 -9.48 2.03
C ILE A 166 0.85 -8.09 2.61
N ALA A 167 -0.16 -7.44 3.16
CA ALA A 167 -0.01 -6.07 3.65
C ALA A 167 -0.20 -5.95 5.17
N ASP A 168 0.80 -5.42 5.81
CA ASP A 168 0.71 -4.87 7.17
C ASP A 168 0.10 -3.47 7.13
N SER A 169 -1.19 -3.39 6.84
CA SER A 169 -1.91 -2.13 6.62
C SER A 169 -2.03 -1.26 7.87
N ALA A 170 -1.84 -1.83 9.04
CA ALA A 170 -1.83 -1.11 10.31
C ALA A 170 -0.40 -0.73 10.75
N GLY A 171 0.64 -1.30 10.13
CA GLY A 171 2.02 -1.19 10.61
C GLY A 171 2.17 -1.75 12.03
N ALA A 172 1.47 -2.88 12.31
CA ALA A 172 1.31 -3.47 13.64
C ALA A 172 2.16 -4.73 13.84
N LEU A 173 2.62 -5.36 12.75
CA LEU A 173 3.36 -6.62 12.84
C LEU A 173 4.78 -6.42 13.38
N LEU A 174 5.21 -7.33 14.24
CA LEU A 174 6.59 -7.48 14.64
C LEU A 174 7.37 -8.33 13.61
N PRO A 175 8.71 -8.21 13.54
CA PRO A 175 9.51 -8.94 12.53
C PRO A 175 9.32 -10.45 12.56
N GLU A 176 9.20 -11.06 13.74
CA GLU A 176 8.91 -12.48 13.92
C GLU A 176 7.55 -12.88 13.37
N GLU A 177 6.53 -12.02 13.56
CA GLU A 177 5.18 -12.25 13.02
C GLU A 177 5.14 -12.14 11.49
N VAL A 178 5.96 -11.24 10.90
CA VAL A 178 6.13 -11.14 9.45
C VAL A 178 6.79 -12.41 8.92
N THR A 179 7.87 -12.86 9.58
CA THR A 179 8.60 -14.08 9.19
C THR A 179 7.67 -15.29 9.18
N GLU A 180 6.86 -15.46 10.20
CA GLU A 180 5.91 -16.57 10.32
C GLU A 180 4.86 -16.54 9.19
N ARG A 181 4.17 -15.39 9.00
CA ARG A 181 3.10 -15.24 8.01
C ARG A 181 3.61 -15.37 6.58
N ILE A 182 4.68 -14.66 6.24
CA ILE A 182 5.26 -14.68 4.89
C ILE A 182 5.84 -16.05 4.60
N GLY A 183 6.56 -16.66 5.56
CA GLY A 183 7.13 -17.99 5.41
C GLY A 183 6.06 -19.04 5.15
N ALA A 184 4.93 -19.01 5.86
CA ALA A 184 3.81 -19.91 5.64
C ALA A 184 3.20 -19.76 4.23
N VAL A 185 3.01 -18.51 3.78
CA VAL A 185 2.45 -18.24 2.43
C VAL A 185 3.43 -18.67 1.35
N VAL A 186 4.73 -18.37 1.47
CA VAL A 186 5.77 -18.77 0.50
C VAL A 186 5.85 -20.29 0.36
N GLN A 187 5.72 -21.03 1.45
CA GLN A 187 5.73 -22.49 1.41
C GLN A 187 4.48 -23.09 0.76
N ALA A 188 3.35 -22.38 0.82
CA ALA A 188 2.06 -22.91 0.39
C ALA A 188 1.71 -22.57 -1.06
N LEU A 189 2.28 -21.51 -1.65
CA LEU A 189 1.98 -21.02 -3.00
C LEU A 189 3.05 -21.45 -4.01
N LYS A 190 2.64 -21.54 -5.28
CA LYS A 190 3.54 -21.72 -6.45
C LYS A 190 3.94 -20.38 -7.06
N VAL A 191 3.11 -19.35 -6.88
CA VAL A 191 3.38 -17.99 -7.37
C VAL A 191 4.24 -17.23 -6.37
N PRO A 192 4.99 -16.20 -6.82
CA PRO A 192 5.77 -15.34 -5.91
C PRO A 192 4.92 -14.68 -4.84
N VAL A 193 5.56 -14.32 -3.73
CA VAL A 193 4.95 -13.58 -2.62
C VAL A 193 5.57 -12.20 -2.49
N GLY A 194 4.74 -11.20 -2.21
CA GLY A 194 5.15 -9.84 -1.95
C GLY A 194 4.76 -9.38 -0.54
N PHE A 195 5.32 -8.24 -0.13
CA PHE A 195 5.04 -7.63 1.16
C PHE A 195 4.95 -6.11 1.07
N HIS A 196 3.97 -5.54 1.77
CA HIS A 196 3.75 -4.09 1.93
C HIS A 196 3.68 -3.75 3.41
N ALA A 197 4.42 -2.73 3.86
CA ALA A 197 4.49 -2.38 5.28
C ALA A 197 4.28 -0.90 5.53
N HIS A 198 3.35 -0.57 6.44
CA HIS A 198 3.24 0.75 7.04
C HIS A 198 4.21 0.93 8.21
N ASN A 199 4.59 2.20 8.47
CA ASN A 199 5.69 2.55 9.38
C ASN A 199 5.22 3.06 10.76
N ASN A 200 4.01 2.73 11.18
CA ASN A 200 3.40 3.26 12.41
C ASN A 200 4.16 2.89 13.69
N LEU A 201 4.86 1.75 13.71
CA LEU A 201 5.76 1.33 14.78
C LEU A 201 7.25 1.49 14.43
N THR A 202 7.58 2.22 13.35
CA THR A 202 8.96 2.39 12.82
C THR A 202 9.63 1.08 12.36
N LEU A 203 8.85 0.04 12.10
CA LEU A 203 9.37 -1.29 11.76
C LEU A 203 9.30 -1.62 10.26
N ALA A 204 8.77 -0.72 9.42
CA ALA A 204 8.49 -1.04 8.01
C ALA A 204 9.72 -1.56 7.26
N SER A 205 10.89 -0.93 7.42
CA SER A 205 12.11 -1.37 6.73
C SER A 205 12.63 -2.71 7.24
N ILE A 206 12.61 -2.94 8.55
CA ILE A 206 13.06 -4.24 9.09
C ILE A 206 12.06 -5.35 8.80
N ASN A 207 10.76 -5.06 8.81
CA ASN A 207 9.72 -5.98 8.40
C ASN A 207 9.84 -6.37 6.92
N SER A 208 10.21 -5.41 6.05
CA SER A 208 10.51 -5.68 4.63
C SER A 208 11.70 -6.63 4.47
N ILE A 209 12.74 -6.47 5.27
CA ILE A 209 13.89 -7.40 5.30
C ILE A 209 13.47 -8.78 5.83
N ALA A 210 12.70 -8.85 6.92
CA ALA A 210 12.18 -10.10 7.46
C ALA A 210 11.34 -10.87 6.43
N ALA A 211 10.49 -10.15 5.67
CA ALA A 211 9.70 -10.73 4.59
C ALA A 211 10.58 -11.32 3.47
N ILE A 212 11.65 -10.62 3.06
CA ILE A 212 12.60 -11.11 2.05
C ILE A 212 13.34 -12.36 2.54
N GLU A 213 13.77 -12.36 3.77
CA GLU A 213 14.45 -13.51 4.41
C GLU A 213 13.50 -14.72 4.52
N ALA A 214 12.20 -14.48 4.76
CA ALA A 214 11.16 -15.49 4.74
C ALA A 214 10.77 -15.95 3.32
N GLY A 215 11.28 -15.32 2.26
CA GLY A 215 11.11 -15.77 0.87
C GLY A 215 10.32 -14.83 -0.05
N ALA A 216 9.83 -13.70 0.42
CA ALA A 216 9.21 -12.70 -0.44
C ALA A 216 10.19 -12.18 -1.51
N THR A 217 9.66 -11.86 -2.70
CA THR A 217 10.45 -11.38 -3.84
C THR A 217 9.91 -10.09 -4.45
N PHE A 218 8.77 -9.60 -3.99
CA PHE A 218 8.21 -8.30 -4.31
C PHE A 218 8.05 -7.49 -3.03
N ILE A 219 8.65 -6.30 -2.96
CA ILE A 219 8.59 -5.45 -1.77
C ILE A 219 8.17 -4.06 -2.15
N ASP A 220 7.17 -3.55 -1.44
CA ASP A 220 6.64 -2.22 -1.63
C ASP A 220 7.45 -1.18 -0.85
N GLY A 221 7.53 0.01 -1.40
CA GLY A 221 8.06 1.18 -0.71
C GLY A 221 7.61 2.46 -1.39
N THR A 222 7.89 3.59 -0.74
CA THR A 222 7.61 4.92 -1.26
C THR A 222 8.81 5.83 -1.04
N CYS A 223 9.03 6.77 -1.94
CA CYS A 223 10.02 7.82 -1.73
C CYS A 223 9.68 8.61 -0.44
N ARG A 224 10.69 8.86 0.40
CA ARG A 224 10.57 9.56 1.69
C ARG A 224 9.55 8.92 2.64
N GLY A 225 9.14 7.67 2.39
CA GLY A 225 8.14 6.98 3.19
C GLY A 225 6.73 7.58 3.09
N LEU A 226 6.40 8.33 2.04
CA LEU A 226 5.06 8.89 1.85
C LEU A 226 3.99 7.80 1.99
N GLY A 227 2.89 8.10 2.72
CA GLY A 227 1.79 7.15 2.88
C GLY A 227 0.82 7.51 3.98
N ALA A 228 -0.19 6.69 4.15
CA ALA A 228 -1.15 6.81 5.23
C ALA A 228 -0.48 6.58 6.61
N GLY A 229 -1.00 7.18 7.66
CA GLY A 229 -0.44 7.05 9.00
C GLY A 229 0.91 7.73 9.15
N ALA A 230 1.92 6.99 9.62
CA ALA A 230 3.32 7.43 9.68
C ALA A 230 4.10 7.09 8.38
N GLY A 231 3.37 6.70 7.33
CA GLY A 231 3.92 6.37 6.03
C GLY A 231 4.29 4.90 5.87
N ASN A 232 5.15 4.63 4.90
CA ASN A 232 5.54 3.31 4.42
C ASN A 232 7.04 3.03 4.59
N THR A 233 7.48 1.88 4.12
CA THR A 233 8.91 1.61 3.91
C THR A 233 9.50 2.66 2.96
N GLN A 234 10.57 3.35 3.39
CA GLN A 234 11.28 4.29 2.52
C GLN A 234 12.08 3.52 1.46
N ILE A 235 11.72 3.69 0.17
CA ILE A 235 12.28 2.88 -0.92
C ILE A 235 13.77 3.13 -1.16
N GLU A 236 14.24 4.36 -1.00
CA GLU A 236 15.64 4.74 -1.06
C GLU A 236 16.46 4.09 0.07
N VAL A 237 15.91 4.04 1.28
CA VAL A 237 16.53 3.37 2.44
C VAL A 237 16.56 1.87 2.23
N LEU A 238 15.44 1.28 1.79
CA LEU A 238 15.34 -0.15 1.49
C LEU A 238 16.34 -0.56 0.41
N THR A 239 16.49 0.24 -0.66
CA THR A 239 17.48 -0.02 -1.72
C THR A 239 18.90 -0.08 -1.15
N GLY A 240 19.25 0.85 -0.26
CA GLY A 240 20.54 0.84 0.44
C GLY A 240 20.75 -0.38 1.33
N LEU A 241 19.72 -0.78 2.09
CA LEU A 241 19.75 -1.97 2.94
C LEU A 241 19.94 -3.24 2.13
N LEU A 242 19.18 -3.40 1.03
CA LEU A 242 19.27 -4.56 0.15
C LEU A 242 20.65 -4.68 -0.48
N ARG A 243 21.20 -3.57 -0.97
CA ARG A 243 22.57 -3.52 -1.50
C ARG A 243 23.61 -3.94 -0.47
N LYS A 244 23.51 -3.47 0.81
CA LYS A 244 24.40 -3.91 1.90
C LYS A 244 24.28 -5.39 2.20
N LYS A 245 23.10 -6.00 2.03
CA LYS A 245 22.85 -7.43 2.24
C LYS A 245 23.19 -8.28 1.00
N GLY A 246 23.63 -7.69 -0.11
CA GLY A 246 24.01 -8.40 -1.33
C GLY A 246 22.83 -8.85 -2.19
N TYR A 247 21.66 -8.25 -2.05
CA TYR A 247 20.52 -8.44 -2.95
C TYR A 247 20.62 -7.52 -4.17
N GLU A 248 20.15 -8.01 -5.31
CA GLU A 248 20.02 -7.23 -6.55
C GLU A 248 18.58 -6.74 -6.71
N THR A 249 18.41 -5.47 -7.10
CA THR A 249 17.08 -4.87 -7.35
C THR A 249 16.94 -4.31 -8.76
N GLY A 250 18.07 -4.05 -9.42
CA GLY A 250 18.12 -3.32 -10.69
C GLY A 250 17.92 -1.80 -10.54
N VAL A 251 17.75 -1.31 -9.31
CA VAL A 251 17.56 0.12 -9.02
C VAL A 251 18.90 0.81 -8.80
N ASP A 252 19.10 1.94 -9.47
CA ASP A 252 20.24 2.82 -9.27
C ASP A 252 20.09 3.54 -7.93
N PHE A 253 21.00 3.24 -7.00
CA PHE A 253 20.92 3.72 -5.62
C PHE A 253 21.06 5.25 -5.51
N TYR A 254 21.87 5.87 -6.36
CA TYR A 254 22.03 7.33 -6.33
C TYR A 254 20.80 8.02 -6.92
N LYS A 255 20.31 7.55 -8.06
CA LYS A 255 19.13 8.13 -8.68
C LYS A 255 17.87 8.02 -7.82
N ILE A 256 17.69 6.91 -7.09
CA ILE A 256 16.50 6.80 -6.22
C ILE A 256 16.60 7.78 -5.04
N MET A 257 17.79 8.08 -4.52
CA MET A 257 17.98 9.14 -3.53
C MET A 257 17.69 10.52 -4.12
N ASP A 258 18.20 10.82 -5.32
CA ASP A 258 17.92 12.09 -6.03
C ASP A 258 16.41 12.27 -6.25
N VAL A 259 15.68 11.22 -6.66
CA VAL A 259 14.21 11.28 -6.79
C VAL A 259 13.55 11.59 -5.44
N ALA A 260 14.00 10.93 -4.38
CA ALA A 260 13.45 11.14 -3.05
C ALA A 260 13.70 12.55 -2.51
N GLU A 261 14.91 13.09 -2.68
CA GLU A 261 15.33 14.38 -2.12
C GLU A 261 14.98 15.57 -3.03
N ASP A 262 15.27 15.48 -4.32
CA ASP A 262 15.13 16.63 -5.22
C ASP A 262 13.74 16.76 -5.83
N ILE A 263 12.99 15.64 -5.97
CA ILE A 263 11.67 15.65 -6.59
C ILE A 263 10.55 15.51 -5.55
N VAL A 264 10.61 14.47 -4.70
CA VAL A 264 9.50 14.15 -3.80
C VAL A 264 9.49 15.04 -2.55
N GLU A 265 10.63 15.23 -1.88
CA GLU A 265 10.69 16.00 -0.64
C GLU A 265 10.13 17.43 -0.77
N PRO A 266 10.41 18.21 -1.84
CA PRO A 266 9.84 19.54 -2.02
C PRO A 266 8.31 19.57 -2.19
N MET A 267 7.70 18.44 -2.53
CA MET A 267 6.24 18.30 -2.70
C MET A 267 5.52 17.88 -1.42
N MET A 268 6.26 17.50 -0.38
CA MET A 268 5.69 17.04 0.88
C MET A 268 5.09 18.20 1.68
N LEU A 269 3.90 18.00 2.24
CA LEU A 269 3.28 18.96 3.16
C LEU A 269 4.00 19.02 4.50
N ALA A 270 4.58 17.88 4.92
CA ALA A 270 5.41 17.75 6.12
C ALA A 270 6.21 16.43 6.03
N PRO A 271 7.36 16.32 6.74
CA PRO A 271 8.07 15.05 6.84
C PRO A 271 7.20 13.94 7.45
N GLN A 272 7.35 12.71 6.95
CA GLN A 272 6.71 11.54 7.55
C GLN A 272 7.40 11.21 8.87
N VAL A 273 6.65 11.34 9.96
CA VAL A 273 7.14 11.08 11.32
C VAL A 273 6.08 10.36 12.14
N VAL A 274 6.53 9.49 13.04
CA VAL A 274 5.63 8.82 13.97
C VAL A 274 5.23 9.80 15.07
N ARG A 275 3.97 10.23 15.02
CA ARG A 275 3.31 10.99 16.09
C ARG A 275 2.45 10.07 16.94
N SER A 276 1.89 10.58 18.04
CA SER A 276 1.12 9.76 18.98
C SER A 276 -0.08 9.04 18.36
N ALA A 277 -0.80 9.64 17.42
CA ALA A 277 -1.94 8.97 16.79
C ALA A 277 -1.51 7.89 15.76
N PRO A 278 -0.57 8.13 14.83
CA PRO A 278 0.02 7.05 14.04
C PRO A 278 0.60 5.90 14.88
N LEU A 279 1.31 6.20 15.97
CA LEU A 279 1.78 5.18 16.91
C LEU A 279 0.62 4.31 17.42
N MET A 280 -0.51 4.94 17.75
CA MET A 280 -1.70 4.20 18.23
C MET A 280 -2.38 3.38 17.13
N LEU A 281 -2.26 3.74 15.85
CA LEU A 281 -2.71 2.87 14.75
C LEU A 281 -1.97 1.53 14.80
N GLY A 282 -0.62 1.57 14.81
CA GLY A 282 0.20 0.36 14.91
C GLY A 282 -0.06 -0.42 16.20
N TYR A 283 -0.05 0.28 17.35
CA TYR A 283 -0.27 -0.36 18.66
C TYR A 283 -1.64 -1.04 18.79
N SER A 284 -2.70 -0.43 18.23
CA SER A 284 -4.07 -0.94 18.33
C SER A 284 -4.50 -1.79 17.14
N GLY A 285 -3.66 -1.95 16.11
CA GLY A 285 -3.98 -2.71 14.91
C GLY A 285 -5.11 -2.07 14.09
N VAL A 286 -5.09 -0.75 13.90
CA VAL A 286 -6.11 -0.01 13.16
C VAL A 286 -5.59 0.35 11.77
N TYR A 287 -6.45 0.23 10.76
CA TYR A 287 -6.13 0.55 9.37
C TYR A 287 -5.61 1.99 9.23
N SER A 288 -4.46 2.15 8.58
CA SER A 288 -3.72 3.43 8.59
C SER A 288 -4.49 4.59 7.95
N SER A 289 -5.34 4.35 6.95
CA SER A 289 -6.17 5.38 6.31
C SER A 289 -7.25 5.97 7.22
N PHE A 290 -7.59 5.32 8.35
CA PHE A 290 -8.53 5.85 9.33
C PHE A 290 -8.05 7.11 10.05
N LEU A 291 -6.77 7.44 9.98
CA LEU A 291 -6.18 8.53 10.78
C LEU A 291 -6.86 9.88 10.55
N LEU A 292 -7.09 10.26 9.29
CA LEU A 292 -7.73 11.54 8.95
C LEU A 292 -9.16 11.62 9.50
N HIS A 293 -9.93 10.56 9.33
CA HIS A 293 -11.31 10.45 9.85
C HIS A 293 -11.33 10.50 11.38
N THR A 294 -10.35 9.84 12.03
CA THR A 294 -10.20 9.87 13.48
C THR A 294 -9.92 11.28 13.99
N TYR A 295 -9.03 12.05 13.34
CA TYR A 295 -8.79 13.45 13.72
C TYR A 295 -10.04 14.32 13.57
N ASN A 296 -10.79 14.13 12.49
CA ASN A 296 -12.04 14.85 12.25
C ASN A 296 -13.09 14.54 13.33
N ALA A 297 -13.26 13.27 13.66
CA ALA A 297 -14.18 12.84 14.73
C ALA A 297 -13.72 13.35 16.11
N ALA A 298 -12.43 13.26 16.42
CA ALA A 298 -11.87 13.75 17.67
C ALA A 298 -12.13 15.26 17.85
N LYS A 299 -11.91 16.04 16.79
CA LYS A 299 -12.22 17.48 16.80
C LYS A 299 -13.73 17.75 17.00
N LYS A 300 -14.60 17.02 16.29
CA LYS A 300 -16.06 17.18 16.36
C LYS A 300 -16.62 16.90 17.76
N PHE A 301 -16.11 15.86 18.43
CA PHE A 301 -16.62 15.40 19.72
C PHE A 301 -15.76 15.85 20.91
N ASN A 302 -14.72 16.67 20.69
CA ASN A 302 -13.76 17.12 21.70
C ASN A 302 -13.12 15.93 22.47
N LEU A 303 -12.60 14.96 21.73
CA LEU A 303 -11.96 13.76 22.25
C LEU A 303 -10.47 13.70 21.90
N ASN A 304 -9.73 12.87 22.62
CA ASN A 304 -8.39 12.50 22.23
C ASN A 304 -8.45 11.45 21.10
N PRO A 305 -7.80 11.67 19.94
CA PRO A 305 -7.82 10.70 18.84
C PRO A 305 -7.27 9.33 19.24
N ARG A 306 -6.35 9.27 20.22
CA ARG A 306 -5.80 8.00 20.71
C ARG A 306 -6.88 7.10 21.34
N ASP A 307 -7.82 7.66 22.07
CA ASP A 307 -8.90 6.91 22.72
C ASP A 307 -9.85 6.31 21.68
N ILE A 308 -10.12 7.06 20.60
CA ILE A 308 -10.91 6.57 19.47
C ILE A 308 -10.20 5.39 18.81
N LEU A 309 -8.89 5.51 18.54
CA LEU A 309 -8.11 4.44 17.89
C LEU A 309 -8.05 3.16 18.74
N VAL A 310 -7.86 3.28 20.06
CA VAL A 310 -7.92 2.11 20.97
C VAL A 310 -9.26 1.40 20.87
N GLU A 311 -10.36 2.14 20.87
CA GLU A 311 -11.70 1.55 20.80
C GLU A 311 -11.99 0.93 19.41
N LEU A 312 -11.51 1.54 18.33
CA LEU A 312 -11.59 0.98 16.97
C LEU A 312 -10.81 -0.35 16.87
N GLY A 313 -9.60 -0.41 17.42
CA GLY A 313 -8.80 -1.63 17.47
C GLY A 313 -9.48 -2.76 18.23
N LYS A 314 -10.08 -2.48 19.41
CA LYS A 314 -10.88 -3.46 20.16
C LYS A 314 -12.04 -4.03 19.35
N ARG A 315 -12.67 -3.19 18.52
CA ARG A 315 -13.78 -3.61 17.65
C ARG A 315 -13.31 -4.26 16.36
N ARG A 316 -12.01 -4.27 16.08
CA ARG A 316 -11.41 -4.87 14.88
C ARG A 316 -12.00 -4.31 13.60
N MET A 317 -12.17 -2.98 13.53
CA MET A 317 -12.71 -2.29 12.37
C MET A 317 -11.78 -2.44 11.15
N VAL A 318 -12.38 -2.57 9.98
CA VAL A 318 -11.69 -2.77 8.69
C VAL A 318 -11.99 -1.63 7.72
N GLY A 319 -11.20 -1.52 6.64
CA GLY A 319 -11.44 -0.56 5.57
C GLY A 319 -12.87 -0.70 5.01
N GLY A 320 -13.50 0.43 4.72
CA GLY A 320 -14.93 0.50 4.34
C GLY A 320 -15.87 0.80 5.50
N GLN A 321 -15.38 0.80 6.75
CA GLN A 321 -16.15 1.08 7.97
C GLN A 321 -15.81 2.45 8.57
N GLU A 322 -15.46 3.43 7.76
CA GLU A 322 -15.04 4.78 8.18
C GLU A 322 -16.16 5.52 8.91
N ASP A 323 -17.43 5.24 8.61
CA ASP A 323 -18.61 5.77 9.29
C ASP A 323 -18.66 5.34 10.77
N MET A 324 -18.21 4.14 11.10
CA MET A 324 -18.16 3.62 12.48
C MET A 324 -17.22 4.43 13.39
N ILE A 325 -16.26 5.19 12.83
CA ILE A 325 -15.39 6.09 13.60
C ILE A 325 -16.24 7.16 14.30
N VAL A 326 -17.28 7.66 13.64
CA VAL A 326 -18.20 8.66 14.21
C VAL A 326 -19.01 8.05 15.34
N ASP A 327 -19.51 6.81 15.19
CA ASP A 327 -20.27 6.11 16.21
C ASP A 327 -19.42 5.82 17.46
N VAL A 328 -18.17 5.38 17.25
CA VAL A 328 -17.20 5.17 18.35
C VAL A 328 -16.95 6.48 19.08
N ALA A 329 -16.67 7.56 18.36
CA ALA A 329 -16.41 8.87 18.96
C ALA A 329 -17.63 9.40 19.71
N TYR A 330 -18.83 9.26 19.15
CA TYR A 330 -20.07 9.62 19.84
C TYR A 330 -20.24 8.83 21.14
N GLY A 331 -20.12 7.50 21.10
CA GLY A 331 -20.22 6.64 22.26
C GLY A 331 -19.23 6.99 23.38
N LEU A 332 -17.97 7.32 23.01
CA LEU A 332 -16.97 7.78 23.96
C LEU A 332 -17.35 9.14 24.59
N SER A 333 -17.88 10.07 23.78
CA SER A 333 -18.30 11.39 24.28
C SER A 333 -19.44 11.32 25.30
N GLN A 334 -20.31 10.31 25.22
CA GLN A 334 -21.41 10.12 26.19
C GLN A 334 -20.91 9.53 27.52
N ARG A 335 -19.79 8.82 27.54
CA ARG A 335 -19.18 8.25 28.75
C ARG A 335 -18.40 9.30 29.59
N LEU A 336 -18.06 10.42 28.99
CA LEU A 336 -17.34 11.53 29.63
C LEU A 336 -18.27 12.61 30.22
N LYS A 337 -19.55 12.52 29.95
CA LYS A 337 -20.61 13.36 30.54
C LYS A 337 -21.16 12.73 31.82
#